data_7288646994d406afb8b842b82d30a8e7
#
_entry.id   7288646994d406afb8b842b82d30a8e7
#
_cell.length_a   1.000
_cell.length_b   1.000
_cell.length_c   1.000
_cell.angle_alpha   90.00
_cell.angle_beta   90.00
_cell.angle_gamma   90.00
#
_symmetry.space_group_name_H-M   'P 1'
#
loop_
_entity.id
_entity.type
_entity.pdbx_description
1 polymer ?
#
loop_
_entity_poly.entity_id
_entity_poly.type
_entity_poly.pdbx_seq_one_letter_code
_entity_poly.pdbx_strand_id
1 'polypeptide(L)'
;VNACRRHGLRVPEDVALIGAANEPNMCSMPPPSLSSIEVNYEQIGYFAAELLARKMRRKHGEPEHIYVQPTGVIARDSTDFFAVDDEAVALAMRFIEANGTADIDVEDVAEAAGVSRRTLERRFRNSSGRSVAQEIRRLRILKAKRLLAETELQVKQIARETGFRDPIRMYEVFMREEGQSPSNYRSMVRGND
;
A
#
# COMPACT_ATOMS: atom_id res chain seq x y z
N VAL A 1 15.57 6.48 12.14
CA VAL A 1 16.48 7.07 11.15
C VAL A 1 17.80 7.45 11.82
N ASN A 2 17.81 8.37 12.81
CA ASN A 2 19.06 8.86 13.42
C ASN A 2 19.93 7.76 14.06
N ALA A 3 19.34 6.74 14.69
CA ALA A 3 20.07 5.60 15.22
C ALA A 3 20.78 4.81 14.10
N CYS A 4 20.09 4.52 13.01
CA CYS A 4 20.68 3.84 11.83
C CYS A 4 21.86 4.64 11.29
N ARG A 5 21.70 5.95 11.12
CA ARG A 5 22.76 6.83 10.62
C ARG A 5 24.00 6.81 11.52
N ARG A 6 23.84 6.79 12.85
CA ARG A 6 24.98 6.68 13.80
C ARG A 6 25.74 5.36 13.68
N HIS A 7 25.07 4.30 13.25
CA HIS A 7 25.66 2.98 13.03
C HIS A 7 26.07 2.73 11.57
N GLY A 8 26.05 3.76 10.73
CA GLY A 8 26.43 3.65 9.32
C GLY A 8 25.44 2.88 8.45
N LEU A 9 24.23 2.63 8.96
CA LEU A 9 23.16 1.95 8.19
C LEU A 9 22.36 2.97 7.39
N ARG A 10 22.19 2.67 6.11
CA ARG A 10 21.35 3.46 5.19
C ARG A 10 19.90 3.02 5.31
N VAL A 11 19.01 4.00 5.21
CA VAL A 11 17.55 3.77 5.18
C VAL A 11 17.04 4.35 3.86
N PRO A 12 16.38 3.55 3.04
CA PRO A 12 15.88 2.18 3.25
C PRO A 12 16.85 1.05 2.84
N GLU A 13 18.04 1.35 2.31
CA GLU A 13 18.93 0.41 1.60
C GLU A 13 19.35 -0.78 2.47
N ASP A 14 19.82 -0.51 3.68
CA ASP A 14 20.29 -1.56 4.59
C ASP A 14 19.19 -1.98 5.59
N VAL A 15 18.29 -1.06 5.93
CA VAL A 15 17.18 -1.26 6.89
C VAL A 15 15.98 -0.43 6.51
N ALA A 16 14.84 -1.07 6.31
CA ALA A 16 13.57 -0.36 6.19
C ALA A 16 13.01 0.02 7.56
N LEU A 17 12.41 1.20 7.64
CA LEU A 17 11.80 1.69 8.86
C LEU A 17 10.33 2.05 8.63
N ILE A 18 9.49 1.58 9.56
CA ILE A 18 8.10 2.00 9.63
C ILE A 18 7.80 2.53 11.03
N GLY A 19 7.15 3.68 11.09
CA GLY A 19 6.63 4.27 12.32
C GLY A 19 5.16 3.94 12.54
N ALA A 20 4.59 4.54 13.57
CA ALA A 20 3.15 4.53 13.83
C ALA A 20 2.68 5.95 14.14
N ALA A 21 1.37 6.18 14.05
CA ALA A 21 0.70 7.45 14.33
C ALA A 21 0.64 8.45 13.17
N ASN A 22 1.45 8.29 12.14
CA ASN A 22 1.46 9.13 10.93
C ASN A 22 1.43 10.65 11.21
N GLU A 23 2.17 11.10 12.21
CA GLU A 23 2.28 12.55 12.51
C GLU A 23 3.04 13.26 11.38
N PRO A 24 2.39 14.15 10.59
CA PRO A 24 2.97 14.71 9.37
C PRO A 24 4.31 15.38 9.58
N ASN A 25 4.45 16.18 10.63
CA ASN A 25 5.68 16.90 10.94
C ASN A 25 6.84 15.95 11.26
N MET A 26 6.55 14.88 12.02
CA MET A 26 7.55 13.88 12.39
C MET A 26 7.93 12.97 11.21
N CYS A 27 6.96 12.61 10.38
CA CYS A 27 7.18 11.73 9.24
C CYS A 27 7.89 12.43 8.08
N SER A 28 7.72 13.75 7.93
CA SER A 28 8.35 14.53 6.86
C SER A 28 9.72 15.09 7.24
N MET A 29 10.12 14.99 8.51
CA MET A 29 11.43 15.45 8.97
C MET A 29 12.54 14.49 8.55
N PRO A 30 13.81 14.88 8.70
CA PRO A 30 14.87 14.87 7.72
C PRO A 30 14.94 13.59 6.89
N PRO A 31 15.43 13.64 5.64
CA PRO A 31 15.45 12.49 4.74
C PRO A 31 16.16 11.27 5.35
N PRO A 32 15.65 10.05 5.07
CA PRO A 32 14.44 9.75 4.31
C PRO A 32 13.16 10.01 5.12
N SER A 33 12.06 10.40 4.45
CA SER A 33 10.75 10.55 5.06
C SER A 33 10.24 9.21 5.58
N LEU A 34 9.59 9.21 6.75
CA LEU A 34 9.25 8.00 7.46
C LEU A 34 7.88 7.44 7.05
N SER A 35 7.84 6.23 6.51
CA SER A 35 6.62 5.45 6.34
C SER A 35 5.97 5.19 7.70
N SER A 36 4.65 5.22 7.76
CA SER A 36 3.97 5.11 9.05
C SER A 36 2.64 4.40 8.94
N ILE A 37 2.31 3.62 9.97
CA ILE A 37 0.98 3.07 10.18
C ILE A 37 0.06 4.22 10.58
N GLU A 38 -1.03 4.37 9.85
CA GLU A 38 -2.06 5.37 10.13
C GLU A 38 -3.05 4.84 11.15
N VAL A 39 -3.15 5.54 12.27
CA VAL A 39 -4.04 5.19 13.38
C VAL A 39 -5.26 6.10 13.34
N ASN A 40 -6.46 5.52 13.42
CA ASN A 40 -7.70 6.28 13.45
C ASN A 40 -7.96 6.88 14.84
N TYR A 41 -7.26 7.97 15.15
CA TYR A 41 -7.38 8.66 16.44
C TYR A 41 -8.79 9.21 16.70
N GLU A 42 -9.50 9.62 15.66
CA GLU A 42 -10.87 10.11 15.79
C GLU A 42 -11.80 9.00 16.30
N GLN A 43 -11.72 7.83 15.71
CA GLN A 43 -12.50 6.66 16.14
C GLN A 43 -12.09 6.18 17.54
N ILE A 44 -10.80 6.19 17.84
CA ILE A 44 -10.29 5.87 19.19
C ILE A 44 -10.87 6.85 20.22
N GLY A 45 -10.82 8.16 19.94
CA GLY A 45 -11.37 9.19 20.81
C GLY A 45 -12.87 9.02 21.02
N TYR A 46 -13.61 8.74 19.96
CA TYR A 46 -15.05 8.50 20.03
C TYR A 46 -15.40 7.31 20.95
N PHE A 47 -14.77 6.15 20.71
CA PHE A 47 -15.02 4.96 21.54
C PHE A 47 -14.55 5.12 22.99
N ALA A 48 -13.45 5.84 23.21
CA ALA A 48 -12.98 6.14 24.55
C ALA A 48 -14.00 7.00 25.33
N ALA A 49 -14.55 8.03 24.69
CA ALA A 49 -15.59 8.87 25.27
C ALA A 49 -16.88 8.09 25.54
N GLU A 50 -17.31 7.26 24.61
CA GLU A 50 -18.47 6.38 24.77
C GLU A 50 -18.29 5.39 25.93
N LEU A 51 -17.13 4.76 26.02
CA LEU A 51 -16.80 3.82 27.10
C LEU A 51 -16.79 4.53 28.46
N LEU A 52 -16.20 5.73 28.51
CA LEU A 52 -16.20 6.54 29.72
C LEU A 52 -17.62 6.90 30.14
N ALA A 53 -18.46 7.37 29.22
CA ALA A 53 -19.85 7.71 29.50
C ALA A 53 -20.65 6.51 30.03
N ARG A 54 -20.41 5.31 29.47
CA ARG A 54 -21.02 4.06 29.95
C ARG A 54 -20.55 3.73 31.37
N LYS A 55 -19.25 3.83 31.66
CA LYS A 55 -18.68 3.59 33.00
C LYS A 55 -19.18 4.58 34.05
N MET A 56 -19.37 5.83 33.69
CA MET A 56 -19.94 6.83 34.60
C MET A 56 -21.39 6.51 34.98
N ARG A 57 -22.17 5.89 34.09
CA ARG A 57 -23.56 5.48 34.36
C ARG A 57 -23.66 4.17 35.16
N ARG A 58 -22.67 3.28 35.03
CA ARG A 58 -22.61 1.98 35.71
C ARG A 58 -21.55 2.03 36.81
N LYS A 59 -21.95 1.98 38.06
CA LYS A 59 -21.00 2.06 39.18
C LYS A 59 -20.07 0.85 39.31
N HIS A 60 -20.41 -0.31 38.71
CA HIS A 60 -19.59 -1.53 38.71
C HIS A 60 -19.78 -2.22 37.36
N GLY A 61 -18.70 -2.63 36.71
CA GLY A 61 -18.69 -3.38 35.45
C GLY A 61 -17.33 -4.00 35.19
N GLU A 62 -17.31 -5.10 34.47
CA GLU A 62 -16.09 -5.75 33.98
C GLU A 62 -15.26 -4.79 33.11
N PRO A 63 -13.92 -4.95 33.10
CA PRO A 63 -13.06 -4.19 32.21
C PRO A 63 -13.43 -4.51 30.74
N GLU A 64 -13.80 -3.47 30.03
CA GLU A 64 -14.17 -3.56 28.61
C GLU A 64 -13.02 -3.02 27.74
N HIS A 65 -12.59 -3.80 26.76
CA HIS A 65 -11.55 -3.43 25.81
C HIS A 65 -12.14 -3.27 24.42
N ILE A 66 -11.87 -2.14 23.78
CA ILE A 66 -12.26 -1.88 22.39
C ILE A 66 -10.98 -1.80 21.57
N TYR A 67 -10.88 -2.61 20.53
CA TYR A 67 -9.76 -2.62 19.60
C TYR A 67 -10.16 -1.87 18.33
N VAL A 68 -9.44 -0.79 18.03
CA VAL A 68 -9.62 -0.03 16.79
C VAL A 68 -8.52 -0.41 15.82
N GLN A 69 -8.91 -0.87 14.65
CA GLN A 69 -7.95 -1.25 13.61
C GLN A 69 -7.30 0.00 12.98
N PRO A 70 -6.02 -0.07 12.61
CA PRO A 70 -5.39 0.98 11.83
C PRO A 70 -6.07 1.11 10.47
N THR A 71 -6.08 2.32 9.92
CA THR A 71 -6.67 2.63 8.61
C THR A 71 -5.81 2.18 7.44
N GLY A 72 -4.49 2.07 7.66
CA GLY A 72 -3.57 1.63 6.62
C GLY A 72 -2.11 1.96 6.94
N VAL A 73 -1.29 1.90 5.90
CA VAL A 73 0.12 2.30 5.93
C VAL A 73 0.33 3.40 4.90
N ILE A 74 0.87 4.52 5.34
CA ILE A 74 1.34 5.58 4.45
C ILE A 74 2.81 5.30 4.14
N ALA A 75 3.06 4.79 2.93
CA ALA A 75 4.41 4.53 2.45
C ALA A 75 5.14 5.85 2.11
N ARG A 76 6.42 5.92 2.49
CA ARG A 76 7.34 7.01 2.20
C ARG A 76 8.74 6.44 1.94
N ASP A 77 9.75 7.31 1.82
CA ASP A 77 11.12 6.94 1.44
C ASP A 77 11.74 5.86 2.35
N SER A 78 11.41 5.81 3.64
CA SER A 78 12.03 4.88 4.59
C SER A 78 11.65 3.40 4.42
N THR A 79 10.68 3.10 3.57
CA THR A 79 10.32 1.74 3.12
C THR A 79 10.33 1.63 1.61
N ASP A 80 10.84 2.64 0.92
CA ASP A 80 11.02 2.58 -0.53
C ASP A 80 12.21 1.67 -0.86
N PHE A 81 11.96 0.37 -0.89
CA PHE A 81 12.92 -0.69 -1.19
C PHE A 81 13.40 -0.72 -2.65
N PHE A 82 13.32 0.39 -3.37
CA PHE A 82 13.97 0.49 -4.68
C PHE A 82 15.49 0.64 -4.58
N ALA A 83 16.05 0.47 -3.42
CA ALA A 83 17.46 0.16 -3.18
C ALA A 83 17.78 -1.27 -3.62
N VAL A 84 17.47 -1.54 -4.86
CA VAL A 84 17.99 -2.72 -5.55
C VAL A 84 19.37 -2.35 -6.01
N ASP A 85 20.37 -3.20 -5.78
CA ASP A 85 21.74 -3.04 -6.32
C ASP A 85 21.76 -2.94 -7.88
N ASP A 86 20.61 -3.08 -8.51
CA ASP A 86 20.40 -3.01 -9.96
C ASP A 86 19.60 -1.76 -10.33
N GLU A 87 20.30 -0.77 -10.85
CA GLU A 87 19.74 0.52 -11.27
C GLU A 87 18.58 0.36 -12.27
N ALA A 88 18.66 -0.61 -13.19
CA ALA A 88 17.60 -0.83 -14.16
C ALA A 88 16.31 -1.36 -13.48
N VAL A 89 16.44 -2.19 -12.45
CA VAL A 89 15.29 -2.64 -11.67
C VAL A 89 14.70 -1.49 -10.84
N ALA A 90 15.53 -0.64 -10.26
CA ALA A 90 15.08 0.54 -9.52
C ALA A 90 14.31 1.52 -10.44
N LEU A 91 14.82 1.78 -11.64
CA LEU A 91 14.14 2.62 -12.65
C LEU A 91 12.81 1.99 -13.09
N ALA A 92 12.81 0.68 -13.35
CA ALA A 92 11.60 -0.06 -13.71
C ALA A 92 10.51 0.05 -12.63
N MET A 93 10.87 -0.14 -11.37
CA MET A 93 9.93 -0.04 -10.24
C MET A 93 9.34 1.37 -10.12
N ARG A 94 10.17 2.41 -10.17
CA ARG A 94 9.71 3.82 -10.16
C ARG A 94 8.74 4.11 -11.31
N PHE A 95 9.07 3.62 -12.51
CA PHE A 95 8.21 3.79 -13.67
C PHE A 95 6.85 3.10 -13.49
N ILE A 96 6.84 1.84 -12.97
CA ILE A 96 5.62 1.09 -12.69
C ILE A 96 4.79 1.80 -11.61
N GLU A 97 5.40 2.32 -10.56
CA GLU A 97 4.70 3.02 -9.50
C GLU A 97 4.04 4.30 -10.01
N ALA A 98 4.76 5.08 -10.80
CA ALA A 98 4.24 6.32 -11.38
C ALA A 98 3.16 6.09 -12.44
N ASN A 99 3.28 5.03 -13.26
CA ASN A 99 2.47 4.83 -14.46
C ASN A 99 1.63 3.54 -14.45
N GLY A 100 1.73 2.69 -13.42
CA GLY A 100 1.12 1.35 -13.41
C GLY A 100 -0.40 1.31 -13.58
N THR A 101 -1.07 2.45 -13.39
CA THR A 101 -2.50 2.62 -13.65
C THR A 101 -2.84 3.15 -15.04
N ALA A 102 -1.83 3.53 -15.80
CA ALA A 102 -1.98 3.80 -17.23
C ALA A 102 -1.92 2.48 -18.03
N ASP A 103 -2.13 2.58 -19.34
CA ASP A 103 -2.06 1.43 -20.25
C ASP A 103 -0.61 1.14 -20.62
N ILE A 104 0.19 0.72 -19.63
CA ILE A 104 1.59 0.33 -19.81
C ILE A 104 1.72 -1.17 -19.92
N ASP A 105 2.75 -1.61 -20.64
CA ASP A 105 3.18 -3.00 -20.73
C ASP A 105 4.64 -3.19 -20.30
N VAL A 106 5.17 -4.40 -20.50
CA VAL A 106 6.55 -4.75 -20.09
C VAL A 106 7.59 -4.07 -20.96
N GLU A 107 7.26 -3.78 -22.21
CA GLU A 107 8.11 -3.07 -23.16
C GLU A 107 8.34 -1.62 -22.72
N ASP A 108 7.26 -0.93 -22.32
CA ASP A 108 7.34 0.45 -21.81
C ASP A 108 8.26 0.54 -20.58
N VAL A 109 8.13 -0.45 -19.69
CA VAL A 109 8.95 -0.52 -18.47
C VAL A 109 10.42 -0.81 -18.81
N ALA A 110 10.68 -1.65 -19.80
CA ALA A 110 12.04 -1.98 -20.22
C ALA A 110 12.72 -0.77 -20.90
N GLU A 111 11.97 -0.02 -21.71
CA GLU A 111 12.42 1.22 -22.32
C GLU A 111 12.76 2.26 -21.25
N ALA A 112 11.89 2.48 -20.31
CA ALA A 112 12.10 3.38 -19.18
C ALA A 112 13.32 3.01 -18.32
N ALA A 113 13.60 1.72 -18.21
CA ALA A 113 14.76 1.18 -17.49
C ALA A 113 16.05 1.16 -18.32
N GLY A 114 16.00 1.54 -19.60
CA GLY A 114 17.16 1.58 -20.51
C GLY A 114 17.78 0.21 -20.85
N VAL A 115 16.99 -0.88 -20.75
CA VAL A 115 17.46 -2.24 -21.00
C VAL A 115 16.46 -3.03 -21.86
N SER A 116 16.95 -4.14 -22.50
CA SER A 116 16.03 -5.00 -23.23
C SER A 116 15.06 -5.69 -22.28
N ARG A 117 13.83 -6.00 -22.76
CA ARG A 117 12.81 -6.74 -22.01
C ARG A 117 13.38 -8.02 -21.37
N ARG A 118 14.15 -8.81 -22.12
CA ARG A 118 14.78 -10.04 -21.62
C ARG A 118 15.71 -9.76 -20.44
N THR A 119 16.49 -8.70 -20.52
CA THR A 119 17.42 -8.30 -19.46
C THR A 119 16.65 -7.86 -18.23
N LEU A 120 15.63 -7.02 -18.41
CA LEU A 120 14.78 -6.55 -17.33
C LEU A 120 14.09 -7.71 -16.62
N GLU A 121 13.40 -8.57 -17.34
CA GLU A 121 12.66 -9.71 -16.75
C GLU A 121 13.57 -10.61 -15.89
N ARG A 122 14.80 -10.88 -16.37
CA ARG A 122 15.76 -11.67 -15.61
C ARG A 122 16.20 -10.97 -14.33
N ARG A 123 16.61 -9.70 -14.45
CA ARG A 123 17.08 -8.90 -13.31
C ARG A 123 15.98 -8.66 -12.30
N PHE A 124 14.81 -8.27 -12.79
CA PHE A 124 13.63 -7.99 -11.96
C PHE A 124 13.20 -9.23 -11.16
N ARG A 125 13.19 -10.41 -11.77
CA ARG A 125 12.87 -11.67 -11.09
C ARG A 125 13.91 -12.05 -10.05
N ASN A 126 15.19 -11.87 -10.35
CA ASN A 126 16.27 -12.15 -9.39
C ASN A 126 16.20 -11.22 -8.16
N SER A 127 15.80 -9.98 -8.36
CA SER A 127 15.76 -8.96 -7.32
C SER A 127 14.48 -8.99 -6.49
N SER A 128 13.32 -9.11 -7.15
CA SER A 128 12.00 -8.99 -6.50
C SER A 128 11.27 -10.33 -6.32
N GLY A 129 11.78 -11.42 -6.91
CA GLY A 129 11.11 -12.71 -6.95
C GLY A 129 9.89 -12.77 -7.88
N ARG A 130 9.55 -11.66 -8.56
CA ARG A 130 8.35 -11.52 -9.41
C ARG A 130 8.72 -11.10 -10.82
N SER A 131 7.82 -11.34 -11.78
CA SER A 131 7.93 -10.75 -13.12
C SER A 131 7.43 -9.29 -13.11
N VAL A 132 7.88 -8.50 -14.08
CA VAL A 132 7.42 -7.12 -14.29
C VAL A 132 5.90 -7.07 -14.43
N ALA A 133 5.32 -7.96 -15.23
CA ALA A 133 3.87 -8.05 -15.40
C ALA A 133 3.10 -8.41 -14.10
N GLN A 134 3.72 -9.19 -13.21
CA GLN A 134 3.14 -9.48 -11.90
C GLN A 134 3.14 -8.24 -11.01
N GLU A 135 4.19 -7.45 -11.04
CA GLU A 135 4.28 -6.24 -10.23
C GLU A 135 3.30 -5.16 -10.71
N ILE A 136 3.17 -4.94 -12.02
CA ILE A 136 2.14 -4.04 -12.59
C ILE A 136 0.74 -4.46 -12.10
N ARG A 137 0.43 -5.76 -12.18
CA ARG A 137 -0.87 -6.28 -11.71
C ARG A 137 -1.07 -6.05 -10.22
N ARG A 138 -0.06 -6.33 -9.40
CA ARG A 138 -0.11 -6.13 -7.95
C ARG A 138 -0.47 -4.69 -7.59
N LEU A 139 0.18 -3.71 -8.22
CA LEU A 139 -0.12 -2.29 -7.99
C LEU A 139 -1.52 -1.90 -8.44
N ARG A 140 -1.97 -2.42 -9.59
CA ARG A 140 -3.36 -2.20 -10.06
C ARG A 140 -4.40 -2.75 -9.07
N ILE A 141 -4.17 -3.93 -8.51
CA ILE A 141 -5.06 -4.52 -7.49
C ILE A 141 -5.02 -3.73 -6.18
N LEU A 142 -3.85 -3.29 -5.74
CA LEU A 142 -3.74 -2.43 -4.54
C LEU A 142 -4.55 -1.15 -4.71
N LYS A 143 -4.45 -0.48 -5.85
CA LYS A 143 -5.27 0.71 -6.13
C LYS A 143 -6.75 0.39 -6.24
N ALA A 144 -7.11 -0.76 -6.83
CA ALA A 144 -8.52 -1.20 -6.89
C ALA A 144 -9.09 -1.42 -5.47
N LYS A 145 -8.36 -2.07 -4.58
CA LYS A 145 -8.75 -2.26 -3.18
C LYS A 145 -8.99 -0.93 -2.47
N ARG A 146 -8.08 0.03 -2.67
CA ARG A 146 -8.22 1.37 -2.10
C ARG A 146 -9.48 2.07 -2.63
N LEU A 147 -9.71 2.09 -3.94
CA LEU A 147 -10.91 2.70 -4.53
C LEU A 147 -12.20 2.01 -4.09
N LEU A 148 -12.19 0.68 -3.92
CA LEU A 148 -13.32 -0.07 -3.38
C LEU A 148 -13.65 0.32 -1.94
N ALA A 149 -12.63 0.57 -1.11
CA ALA A 149 -12.79 0.97 0.27
C ALA A 149 -13.22 2.44 0.44
N GLU A 150 -12.62 3.34 -0.35
CA GLU A 150 -12.72 4.80 -0.14
C GLU A 150 -13.78 5.49 -1.01
N THR A 151 -14.29 4.84 -2.09
CA THR A 151 -15.16 5.52 -3.08
C THR A 151 -16.41 4.71 -3.43
N GLU A 152 -17.48 5.40 -3.88
CA GLU A 152 -18.71 4.79 -4.41
C GLU A 152 -18.61 4.44 -5.92
N LEU A 153 -17.42 4.50 -6.50
CA LEU A 153 -17.24 4.19 -7.92
C LEU A 153 -17.72 2.77 -8.23
N GLN A 154 -18.39 2.61 -9.35
CA GLN A 154 -18.78 1.29 -9.84
C GLN A 154 -17.52 0.46 -10.18
N VAL A 155 -17.59 -0.85 -10.02
CA VAL A 155 -16.49 -1.78 -10.34
C VAL A 155 -15.92 -1.55 -11.75
N LYS A 156 -16.80 -1.26 -12.71
CA LYS A 156 -16.41 -0.93 -14.09
C LYS A 156 -15.57 0.36 -14.20
N GLN A 157 -15.87 1.36 -13.40
CA GLN A 157 -15.10 2.60 -13.34
C GLN A 157 -13.76 2.36 -12.67
N ILE A 158 -13.75 1.60 -11.56
CA ILE A 158 -12.52 1.21 -10.87
C ILE A 158 -11.58 0.45 -11.81
N ALA A 159 -12.08 -0.44 -12.65
CA ALA A 159 -11.26 -1.13 -13.64
C ALA A 159 -10.50 -0.15 -14.55
N ARG A 160 -11.17 0.87 -15.05
CA ARG A 160 -10.56 1.92 -15.88
C ARG A 160 -9.54 2.76 -15.13
N GLU A 161 -9.89 3.21 -13.92
CA GLU A 161 -9.02 4.03 -13.06
C GLU A 161 -7.76 3.28 -12.57
N THR A 162 -7.78 1.98 -12.66
CA THR A 162 -6.66 1.11 -12.25
C THR A 162 -5.89 0.51 -13.43
N GLY A 163 -6.16 0.95 -14.66
CA GLY A 163 -5.42 0.54 -15.85
C GLY A 163 -5.77 -0.86 -16.37
N PHE A 164 -6.92 -1.41 -15.98
CA PHE A 164 -7.44 -2.61 -16.62
C PHE A 164 -8.24 -2.22 -17.87
N ARG A 165 -7.83 -2.72 -19.03
CA ARG A 165 -8.55 -2.50 -20.31
C ARG A 165 -9.97 -3.05 -20.27
N ASP A 166 -10.19 -4.16 -19.55
CA ASP A 166 -11.44 -4.86 -19.44
C ASP A 166 -11.83 -5.08 -17.95
N PRO A 167 -13.04 -4.68 -17.54
CA PRO A 167 -13.56 -4.97 -16.21
C PRO A 167 -13.63 -6.47 -15.87
N ILE A 168 -13.88 -7.33 -16.86
CA ILE A 168 -13.88 -8.78 -16.67
C ILE A 168 -12.47 -9.24 -16.28
N ARG A 169 -11.46 -8.70 -16.96
CA ARG A 169 -10.07 -9.02 -16.64
C ARG A 169 -9.68 -8.56 -15.24
N MET A 170 -10.13 -7.38 -14.82
CA MET A 170 -9.93 -6.94 -13.43
C MET A 170 -10.58 -7.91 -12.44
N TYR A 171 -11.82 -8.32 -12.70
CA TYR A 171 -12.54 -9.27 -11.84
C TYR A 171 -11.79 -10.60 -11.70
N GLU A 172 -11.35 -11.20 -12.81
CA GLU A 172 -10.59 -12.46 -12.80
C GLU A 172 -9.29 -12.34 -11.99
N VAL A 173 -8.55 -11.26 -12.21
CA VAL A 173 -7.29 -11.01 -11.50
C VAL A 173 -7.55 -10.78 -10.02
N PHE A 174 -8.57 -9.99 -9.68
CA PHE A 174 -8.94 -9.70 -8.30
C PHE A 174 -9.37 -10.97 -7.56
N MET A 175 -10.22 -11.80 -8.18
CA MET A 175 -10.63 -13.10 -7.63
C MET A 175 -9.42 -14.03 -7.36
N ARG A 176 -8.46 -14.05 -8.28
CA ARG A 176 -7.27 -14.89 -8.14
C ARG A 176 -6.33 -14.39 -7.04
N GLU A 177 -6.14 -13.08 -6.90
CA GLU A 177 -5.18 -12.49 -5.95
C GLU A 177 -5.79 -12.38 -4.53
N GLU A 178 -7.09 -12.09 -4.41
CA GLU A 178 -7.78 -11.79 -3.14
C GLU A 178 -8.73 -12.91 -2.68
N GLY A 179 -8.97 -13.93 -3.51
CA GLY A 179 -9.88 -15.04 -3.19
C GLY A 179 -11.37 -14.68 -3.15
N GLN A 180 -11.73 -13.45 -3.43
CA GLN A 180 -13.11 -12.95 -3.40
C GLN A 180 -13.38 -11.91 -4.49
N SER A 181 -14.67 -11.64 -4.76
CA SER A 181 -15.05 -10.66 -5.75
C SER A 181 -14.80 -9.21 -5.27
N PRO A 182 -14.58 -8.25 -6.19
CA PRO A 182 -14.49 -6.83 -5.84
C PRO A 182 -15.67 -6.32 -5.03
N SER A 183 -16.89 -6.78 -5.34
CA SER A 183 -18.11 -6.39 -4.62
C SER A 183 -18.13 -6.94 -3.19
N ASN A 184 -17.76 -8.21 -3.00
CA ASN A 184 -17.68 -8.81 -1.68
C ASN A 184 -16.58 -8.13 -0.83
N TYR A 185 -15.44 -7.84 -1.45
CA TYR A 185 -14.37 -7.08 -0.79
C TYR A 185 -14.89 -5.72 -0.30
N ARG A 186 -15.62 -4.98 -1.13
CA ARG A 186 -16.25 -3.71 -0.75
C ARG A 186 -17.17 -3.84 0.46
N SER A 187 -18.11 -4.80 0.43
CA SER A 187 -19.06 -5.04 1.54
C SER A 187 -18.31 -5.35 2.84
N MET A 188 -17.32 -6.23 2.77
CA MET A 188 -16.50 -6.62 3.91
C MET A 188 -15.75 -5.43 4.55
N VAL A 189 -15.11 -4.57 3.73
CA VAL A 189 -14.25 -3.47 4.23
C VAL A 189 -15.10 -2.32 4.79
N ARG A 190 -16.32 -2.15 4.29
CA ARG A 190 -17.23 -1.07 4.70
C ARG A 190 -18.21 -1.46 5.80
N GLY A 191 -18.18 -2.73 6.24
CA GLY A 191 -19.08 -3.22 7.27
C GLY A 191 -20.56 -3.18 6.86
N ASN A 192 -20.87 -3.24 5.57
CA ASN A 192 -22.23 -3.38 5.05
C ASN A 192 -22.51 -4.89 4.90
N ASP A 193 -22.91 -5.52 6.00
CA ASP A 193 -23.67 -6.78 6.01
C ASP A 193 -25.18 -6.51 5.94
#